data_3b0cce48768d803f04bb38631653b197
#
_entry.id   3b0cce48768d803f04bb38631653b197
#
_cell.length_a   1.000
_cell.length_b   1.000
_cell.length_c   1.000
_cell.angle_alpha   90.00
_cell.angle_beta   90.00
_cell.angle_gamma   90.00
#
_symmetry.space_group_name_H-M   'P 1'
#
loop_
_entity.id
_entity.type
_entity.pdbx_description
1 polymer ?
#
loop_
_entity_poly.entity_id
_entity_poly.type
_entity_poly.pdbx_seq_one_letter_code
_entity_poly.pdbx_strand_id
1 'polypeptide(L)'
;MKFLLTSAGIKNTSIHDALVDLLGKPIAESSALCIPTASYGHPMAGPPRAWNFISGQEPRCPMIELGWKSLGVLQLTALPSIDEELWVPLVKETDALLVNGGDSLYLCHWMRESGLADLLPSLETVWVGLSAGSMVMTPRIGEDFVIWTPPDGGDEALGLVEFSIFPHVEHPDLPTNTMAAAERWAAGLSGPAYAIDDETAIKVVDGTVEVVSEGHWKLFTRSAVATESGY
;
A
#
# COMPACT_ATOMS: atom_id res chain seq x y z
N MET A 1 -14.16 0.38 4.22
CA MET A 1 -12.77 0.80 4.51
C MET A 1 -12.32 1.83 3.49
N LYS A 2 -11.47 2.78 3.88
CA LYS A 2 -10.93 3.84 3.01
C LYS A 2 -9.44 3.59 2.77
N PHE A 3 -8.97 3.83 1.54
CA PHE A 3 -7.56 3.63 1.18
C PHE A 3 -6.95 4.89 0.59
N LEU A 4 -5.71 5.17 0.97
CA LEU A 4 -4.80 6.09 0.31
C LEU A 4 -3.54 5.31 -0.07
N LEU A 5 -3.47 4.90 -1.33
CA LEU A 5 -2.43 4.01 -1.85
C LEU A 5 -1.38 4.86 -2.56
N THR A 6 -0.25 5.08 -1.91
CA THR A 6 0.82 5.96 -2.39
C THR A 6 2.01 5.17 -2.92
N SER A 7 2.79 5.78 -3.77
CA SER A 7 4.10 5.27 -4.15
C SER A 7 5.14 5.54 -3.05
N ALA A 8 5.20 6.76 -2.53
CA ALA A 8 6.27 7.19 -1.61
C ALA A 8 5.77 7.97 -0.37
N GLY A 9 4.56 7.69 0.12
CA GLY A 9 3.98 8.38 1.27
C GLY A 9 3.34 9.74 0.91
N ILE A 10 3.27 10.64 1.88
CA ILE A 10 2.56 11.92 1.75
C ILE A 10 3.53 13.01 1.25
N LYS A 11 3.81 12.99 -0.05
CA LYS A 11 4.89 13.77 -0.67
C LYS A 11 4.53 15.24 -0.99
N ASN A 12 3.24 15.52 -1.20
CA ASN A 12 2.78 16.83 -1.67
C ASN A 12 1.47 17.24 -1.01
N THR A 13 1.04 18.46 -1.29
CA THR A 13 -0.16 19.06 -0.68
C THR A 13 -1.43 18.30 -1.08
N SER A 14 -1.55 17.91 -2.33
CA SER A 14 -2.75 17.21 -2.83
C SER A 14 -2.95 15.86 -2.12
N ILE A 15 -1.88 15.08 -1.92
CA ILE A 15 -1.92 13.80 -1.18
C ILE A 15 -2.21 14.05 0.30
N HIS A 16 -1.63 15.11 0.89
CA HIS A 16 -1.90 15.50 2.27
C HIS A 16 -3.39 15.86 2.47
N ASP A 17 -3.94 16.67 1.59
CA ASP A 17 -5.35 17.08 1.67
C ASP A 17 -6.29 15.89 1.48
N ALA A 18 -5.94 14.94 0.60
CA ALA A 18 -6.68 13.70 0.44
C ALA A 18 -6.65 12.84 1.72
N LEU A 19 -5.53 12.80 2.45
CA LEU A 19 -5.45 12.12 3.74
C LEU A 19 -6.38 12.79 4.77
N VAL A 20 -6.34 14.11 4.89
CA VAL A 20 -7.19 14.88 5.81
C VAL A 20 -8.68 14.67 5.50
N ASP A 21 -9.05 14.65 4.21
CA ASP A 21 -10.41 14.37 3.75
C ASP A 21 -10.87 12.95 4.15
N LEU A 22 -10.01 11.94 3.96
CA LEU A 22 -10.29 10.56 4.36
C LEU A 22 -10.46 10.41 5.88
N LEU A 23 -9.62 11.09 6.68
CA LEU A 23 -9.72 11.09 8.14
C LEU A 23 -10.98 11.83 8.63
N GLY A 24 -11.45 12.84 7.90
CA GLY A 24 -12.58 13.68 8.28
C GLY A 24 -12.28 14.63 9.46
N LYS A 25 -11.00 14.74 9.85
CA LYS A 25 -10.49 15.59 10.93
C LYS A 25 -8.99 15.87 10.74
N PRO A 26 -8.42 16.87 11.44
CA PRO A 26 -6.98 17.15 11.36
C PRO A 26 -6.12 15.96 11.79
N ILE A 27 -4.95 15.80 11.17
CA ILE A 27 -3.97 14.75 11.52
C ILE A 27 -3.56 14.88 13.00
N ALA A 28 -3.42 16.11 13.51
CA ALA A 28 -3.08 16.38 14.91
C ALA A 28 -4.17 15.94 15.92
N GLU A 29 -5.36 15.58 15.46
CA GLU A 29 -6.45 15.02 16.26
C GLU A 29 -6.65 13.52 16.02
N SER A 30 -5.88 12.94 15.09
CA SER A 30 -6.01 11.55 14.65
C SER A 30 -4.91 10.66 15.24
N SER A 31 -5.30 9.45 15.63
CA SER A 31 -4.40 8.39 16.07
C SER A 31 -3.98 7.50 14.90
N ALA A 32 -2.75 6.97 14.91
CA ALA A 32 -2.30 6.04 13.90
C ALA A 32 -1.48 4.88 14.47
N LEU A 33 -1.53 3.74 13.76
CA LEU A 33 -0.67 2.58 14.01
C LEU A 33 0.26 2.36 12.82
N CYS A 34 1.56 2.22 13.10
CA CYS A 34 2.59 1.97 12.10
C CYS A 34 2.77 0.46 11.89
N ILE A 35 2.76 0.02 10.65
CA ILE A 35 3.00 -1.38 10.25
C ILE A 35 4.30 -1.44 9.43
N PRO A 36 5.45 -1.80 10.04
CA PRO A 36 6.75 -1.84 9.37
C PRO A 36 7.04 -3.17 8.66
N THR A 37 6.13 -4.14 8.73
CA THR A 37 6.35 -5.56 8.43
C THR A 37 6.94 -5.81 7.04
N ALA A 38 6.50 -5.10 5.99
CA ALA A 38 7.02 -5.26 4.63
C ALA A 38 8.54 -5.13 4.54
N SER A 39 9.14 -4.26 5.35
CA SER A 39 10.58 -4.02 5.34
C SER A 39 11.40 -5.25 5.69
N TYR A 40 10.89 -6.14 6.54
CA TYR A 40 11.64 -7.34 6.96
C TYR A 40 11.77 -8.39 5.85
N GLY A 41 10.82 -8.45 4.93
CA GLY A 41 10.86 -9.38 3.78
C GLY A 41 11.78 -8.92 2.64
N HIS A 42 12.20 -7.65 2.62
CA HIS A 42 12.98 -7.10 1.52
C HIS A 42 14.49 -7.17 1.81
N PRO A 43 15.32 -7.79 0.94
CA PRO A 43 16.73 -8.07 1.22
C PRO A 43 17.58 -6.82 1.42
N MET A 44 17.18 -5.67 0.87
CA MET A 44 17.92 -4.41 0.98
C MET A 44 17.33 -3.45 2.03
N ALA A 45 16.22 -3.79 2.67
CA ALA A 45 15.56 -2.95 3.67
C ALA A 45 15.83 -3.44 5.10
N GLY A 46 15.18 -4.51 5.49
CA GLY A 46 15.37 -5.15 6.78
C GLY A 46 15.06 -4.28 8.01
N PRO A 47 15.56 -4.69 9.19
CA PRO A 47 15.30 -3.98 10.44
C PRO A 47 15.72 -2.49 10.46
N PRO A 48 16.83 -2.06 9.82
CA PRO A 48 17.19 -0.64 9.81
C PRO A 48 16.12 0.24 9.16
N ARG A 49 15.54 -0.20 8.04
CA ARG A 49 14.49 0.57 7.36
C ARG A 49 13.17 0.55 8.14
N ALA A 50 12.83 -0.58 8.75
CA ALA A 50 11.68 -0.66 9.64
C ALA A 50 11.81 0.33 10.82
N TRP A 51 13.01 0.41 11.40
CA TRP A 51 13.31 1.36 12.48
C TRP A 51 13.22 2.82 12.00
N ASN A 52 13.83 3.15 10.86
CA ASN A 52 13.78 4.51 10.29
C ASN A 52 12.33 4.95 10.06
N PHE A 53 11.50 4.05 9.52
CA PHE A 53 10.08 4.33 9.33
C PHE A 53 9.39 4.65 10.65
N ILE A 54 9.47 3.76 11.65
CA ILE A 54 8.79 3.93 12.94
C ILE A 54 9.26 5.20 13.67
N SER A 55 10.55 5.55 13.55
CA SER A 55 11.13 6.70 14.24
C SER A 55 10.97 8.03 13.49
N GLY A 56 10.30 8.04 12.32
CA GLY A 56 10.16 9.24 11.50
C GLY A 56 11.49 9.71 10.88
N GLN A 57 12.41 8.78 10.58
CA GLN A 57 13.70 9.07 9.96
C GLN A 57 13.73 8.69 8.46
N GLU A 58 12.57 8.70 7.81
CA GLU A 58 12.40 8.48 6.38
C GLU A 58 11.91 9.76 5.67
N PRO A 59 12.74 10.82 5.59
CA PRO A 59 12.31 12.13 5.10
C PRO A 59 11.88 12.12 3.61
N ARG A 60 12.25 11.07 2.88
CA ARG A 60 11.85 10.88 1.48
C ARG A 60 10.43 10.31 1.34
N CYS A 61 9.89 9.71 2.39
CA CYS A 61 8.61 9.02 2.40
C CYS A 61 7.80 9.43 3.65
N PRO A 62 7.39 10.72 3.78
CA PRO A 62 6.77 11.22 5.00
C PRO A 62 5.41 10.56 5.25
N MET A 63 5.26 10.00 6.43
CA MET A 63 4.01 9.40 6.93
C MET A 63 3.90 9.58 8.46
N ILE A 64 4.98 9.32 9.18
CA ILE A 64 5.04 9.31 10.64
C ILE A 64 5.18 10.73 11.20
N GLU A 65 5.91 11.60 10.50
CA GLU A 65 6.29 12.96 10.89
C GLU A 65 5.16 13.99 10.74
N LEU A 66 3.97 13.58 10.30
CA LEU A 66 2.87 14.49 9.96
C LEU A 66 2.19 15.15 11.17
N GLY A 67 2.66 14.88 12.39
CA GLY A 67 2.11 15.48 13.61
C GLY A 67 0.85 14.80 14.13
N TRP A 68 0.77 13.47 14.03
CA TRP A 68 -0.32 12.66 14.58
C TRP A 68 -0.52 12.90 16.09
N LYS A 69 -1.76 12.86 16.56
CA LYS A 69 -2.11 12.95 17.98
C LYS A 69 -1.43 11.85 18.81
N SER A 70 -1.40 10.64 18.27
CA SER A 70 -0.70 9.50 18.85
C SER A 70 -0.26 8.53 17.77
N LEU A 71 0.89 7.90 18.01
CA LEU A 71 1.46 6.87 17.15
C LEU A 71 1.72 5.62 17.98
N GLY A 72 1.31 4.47 17.45
CA GLY A 72 1.65 3.16 17.95
C GLY A 72 2.31 2.31 16.88
N VAL A 73 2.77 1.11 17.26
CA VAL A 73 3.35 0.13 16.30
C VAL A 73 2.54 -1.14 16.37
N LEU A 74 2.09 -1.62 15.21
CA LEU A 74 1.46 -2.92 15.05
C LEU A 74 2.44 -3.87 14.35
N GLN A 75 3.08 -4.74 15.11
CA GLN A 75 4.07 -5.68 14.62
C GLN A 75 3.40 -6.99 14.24
N LEU A 76 3.04 -7.16 12.96
CA LEU A 76 2.24 -8.31 12.51
C LEU A 76 2.89 -9.67 12.82
N THR A 77 4.21 -9.76 12.73
CA THR A 77 4.95 -11.00 13.03
C THR A 77 4.85 -11.44 14.48
N ALA A 78 4.47 -10.55 15.40
CA ALA A 78 4.28 -10.87 16.81
C ALA A 78 2.83 -11.23 17.16
N LEU A 79 1.84 -10.76 16.38
CA LEU A 79 0.42 -10.91 16.69
C LEU A 79 -0.04 -12.36 16.88
N PRO A 80 0.46 -13.36 16.13
CA PRO A 80 0.07 -14.76 16.36
C PRO A 80 0.39 -15.30 17.77
N SER A 81 1.25 -14.60 18.52
CA SER A 81 1.60 -14.94 19.91
C SER A 81 0.93 -14.04 20.96
N ILE A 82 0.03 -13.16 20.53
CA ILE A 82 -0.65 -12.17 21.37
C ILE A 82 -2.17 -12.41 21.28
N ASP A 83 -2.85 -12.44 22.42
CA ASP A 83 -4.30 -12.59 22.46
C ASP A 83 -4.99 -11.48 21.67
N GLU A 84 -5.94 -11.82 20.81
CA GLU A 84 -6.67 -10.87 19.96
C GLU A 84 -7.34 -9.75 20.78
N GLU A 85 -7.82 -10.06 21.98
CA GLU A 85 -8.43 -9.09 22.88
C GLU A 85 -7.51 -7.91 23.24
N LEU A 86 -6.18 -8.07 23.09
CA LEU A 86 -5.19 -7.03 23.41
C LEU A 86 -4.88 -6.11 22.23
N TRP A 87 -5.02 -6.57 20.97
CA TRP A 87 -4.62 -5.77 19.82
C TRP A 87 -5.79 -5.38 18.89
N VAL A 88 -6.82 -6.22 18.77
CA VAL A 88 -7.98 -5.92 17.89
C VAL A 88 -8.69 -4.61 18.28
N PRO A 89 -8.92 -4.30 19.58
CA PRO A 89 -9.49 -3.01 19.97
C PRO A 89 -8.62 -1.83 19.52
N LEU A 90 -7.29 -1.94 19.62
CA LEU A 90 -6.36 -0.87 19.21
C LEU A 90 -6.47 -0.58 17.71
N VAL A 91 -6.63 -1.62 16.89
CA VAL A 91 -6.82 -1.47 15.44
C VAL A 91 -8.18 -0.84 15.12
N LYS A 92 -9.24 -1.23 15.83
CA LYS A 92 -10.60 -0.70 15.62
C LYS A 92 -10.76 0.75 16.09
N GLU A 93 -9.99 1.18 17.08
CA GLU A 93 -10.06 2.52 17.66
C GLU A 93 -9.10 3.51 16.99
N THR A 94 -8.17 3.03 16.16
CA THR A 94 -7.25 3.92 15.45
C THR A 94 -7.87 4.55 14.21
N ASP A 95 -7.50 5.78 13.90
CA ASP A 95 -7.99 6.51 12.72
C ASP A 95 -7.27 6.10 11.44
N ALA A 96 -5.98 5.71 11.54
CA ALA A 96 -5.18 5.32 10.39
C ALA A 96 -4.22 4.15 10.67
N LEU A 97 -4.01 3.32 9.64
CA LEU A 97 -2.94 2.32 9.57
C LEU A 97 -1.89 2.80 8.56
N LEU A 98 -0.69 3.12 9.03
CA LEU A 98 0.42 3.62 8.23
C LEU A 98 1.34 2.46 7.88
N VAL A 99 1.35 2.05 6.61
CA VAL A 99 1.97 0.78 6.19
C VAL A 99 3.18 1.03 5.30
N ASN A 100 4.34 0.61 5.80
CA ASN A 100 5.62 0.84 5.15
C ASN A 100 5.78 0.04 3.85
N GLY A 101 6.72 0.49 3.03
CA GLY A 101 7.23 -0.23 1.87
C GLY A 101 8.19 -1.36 2.24
N GLY A 102 8.50 -2.18 1.23
CA GLY A 102 9.38 -3.34 1.35
C GLY A 102 8.92 -4.47 0.43
N ASP A 103 8.62 -5.65 0.97
CA ASP A 103 8.11 -6.79 0.23
C ASP A 103 6.60 -6.95 0.44
N SER A 104 5.84 -6.90 -0.65
CA SER A 104 4.37 -6.94 -0.63
C SER A 104 3.84 -8.33 -0.27
N LEU A 105 4.48 -9.40 -0.71
CA LEU A 105 4.02 -10.76 -0.46
C LEU A 105 4.37 -11.22 0.96
N TYR A 106 5.53 -10.80 1.48
CA TYR A 106 5.86 -10.99 2.89
C TYR A 106 4.85 -10.28 3.80
N LEU A 107 4.49 -9.04 3.45
CA LEU A 107 3.45 -8.30 4.16
C LEU A 107 2.11 -9.03 4.08
N CYS A 108 1.69 -9.46 2.89
CA CYS A 108 0.45 -10.19 2.65
C CYS A 108 0.37 -11.47 3.50
N HIS A 109 1.47 -12.25 3.52
CA HIS A 109 1.58 -13.46 4.34
C HIS A 109 1.31 -13.14 5.82
N TRP A 110 2.03 -12.16 6.39
CA TRP A 110 1.85 -11.81 7.81
C TRP A 110 0.52 -11.14 8.12
N MET A 111 -0.11 -10.47 7.18
CA MET A 111 -1.48 -9.97 7.35
C MET A 111 -2.50 -11.10 7.47
N ARG A 112 -2.30 -12.19 6.71
CA ARG A 112 -3.13 -13.40 6.81
C ARG A 112 -2.83 -14.17 8.10
N GLU A 113 -1.56 -14.46 8.38
CA GLU A 113 -1.14 -15.21 9.58
C GLU A 113 -1.51 -14.52 10.90
N SER A 114 -1.55 -13.18 10.92
CA SER A 114 -1.95 -12.41 12.10
C SER A 114 -3.45 -12.26 12.28
N GLY A 115 -4.26 -12.63 11.29
CA GLY A 115 -5.71 -12.35 11.28
C GLY A 115 -6.08 -10.92 10.91
N LEU A 116 -5.11 -10.02 10.68
CA LEU A 116 -5.41 -8.64 10.30
C LEU A 116 -6.15 -8.56 8.97
N ALA A 117 -5.83 -9.42 8.00
CA ALA A 117 -6.49 -9.45 6.70
C ALA A 117 -8.00 -9.67 6.82
N ASP A 118 -8.43 -10.57 7.69
CA ASP A 118 -9.85 -10.88 7.93
C ASP A 118 -10.59 -9.75 8.64
N LEU A 119 -9.86 -8.96 9.43
CA LEU A 119 -10.41 -7.82 10.16
C LEU A 119 -10.68 -6.61 9.25
N LEU A 120 -9.83 -6.38 8.22
CA LEU A 120 -9.86 -5.19 7.37
C LEU A 120 -11.24 -4.83 6.82
N PRO A 121 -12.05 -5.75 6.25
CA PRO A 121 -13.35 -5.39 5.67
C PRO A 121 -14.34 -4.76 6.68
N SER A 122 -14.13 -5.02 7.97
CA SER A 122 -14.97 -4.51 9.05
C SER A 122 -14.52 -3.15 9.61
N LEU A 123 -13.36 -2.63 9.16
CA LEU A 123 -12.78 -1.41 9.70
C LEU A 123 -13.29 -0.15 8.96
N GLU A 124 -13.46 0.92 9.72
CA GLU A 124 -13.67 2.28 9.18
C GLU A 124 -12.36 3.08 9.07
N THR A 125 -11.28 2.52 9.58
CA THR A 125 -9.92 3.07 9.59
C THR A 125 -9.41 3.37 8.19
N VAL A 126 -8.62 4.44 8.04
CA VAL A 126 -7.95 4.78 6.78
C VAL A 126 -6.67 3.94 6.66
N TRP A 127 -6.56 3.15 5.60
CA TRP A 127 -5.31 2.50 5.21
C TRP A 127 -4.45 3.46 4.39
N VAL A 128 -3.27 3.78 4.87
CA VAL A 128 -2.28 4.60 4.14
C VAL A 128 -1.10 3.70 3.77
N GLY A 129 -1.06 3.29 2.52
CA GLY A 129 -0.01 2.41 2.00
C GLY A 129 1.12 3.20 1.34
N LEU A 130 2.36 2.73 1.54
CA LEU A 130 3.56 3.19 0.87
C LEU A 130 4.14 2.02 0.06
N SER A 131 4.23 2.16 -1.29
CA SER A 131 4.83 1.14 -2.17
C SER A 131 4.25 -0.26 -1.90
N ALA A 132 5.01 -1.18 -1.29
CA ALA A 132 4.52 -2.51 -0.90
C ALA A 132 3.24 -2.46 -0.04
N GLY A 133 3.13 -1.45 0.86
CA GLY A 133 1.93 -1.21 1.65
C GLY A 133 0.70 -0.81 0.83
N SER A 134 0.90 -0.30 -0.41
CA SER A 134 -0.16 -0.06 -1.39
C SER A 134 -0.44 -1.30 -2.23
N MET A 135 0.61 -1.95 -2.72
CA MET A 135 0.51 -3.11 -3.60
C MET A 135 -0.16 -4.31 -2.92
N VAL A 136 0.00 -4.47 -1.60
CA VAL A 136 -0.62 -5.57 -0.85
C VAL A 136 -2.16 -5.56 -0.92
N MET A 137 -2.78 -4.40 -1.19
CA MET A 137 -4.24 -4.27 -1.34
C MET A 137 -4.75 -4.71 -2.70
N THR A 138 -3.88 -4.86 -3.69
CA THR A 138 -4.21 -5.24 -5.06
C THR A 138 -4.47 -6.76 -5.19
N PRO A 139 -5.10 -7.22 -6.29
CA PRO A 139 -5.27 -8.65 -6.54
C PRO A 139 -3.94 -9.36 -6.80
N ARG A 140 -3.07 -8.73 -7.57
CA ARG A 140 -1.75 -9.26 -7.96
C ARG A 140 -0.73 -8.14 -8.03
N ILE A 141 0.49 -8.44 -7.60
CA ILE A 141 1.60 -7.48 -7.70
C ILE A 141 2.36 -7.58 -9.02
N GLY A 142 2.20 -8.68 -9.77
CA GLY A 142 2.96 -9.00 -10.97
C GLY A 142 4.30 -9.68 -10.65
N GLU A 143 4.72 -10.59 -11.52
CA GLU A 143 5.92 -11.42 -11.32
C GLU A 143 7.20 -10.60 -11.16
N ASP A 144 7.28 -9.41 -11.78
CA ASP A 144 8.43 -8.51 -11.70
C ASP A 144 8.71 -7.99 -10.27
N PHE A 145 7.70 -8.02 -9.38
CA PHE A 145 7.80 -7.56 -8.00
C PHE A 145 7.90 -8.69 -6.97
N VAL A 146 7.96 -9.95 -7.40
CA VAL A 146 8.14 -11.10 -6.50
C VAL A 146 9.61 -11.18 -6.07
N ILE A 147 9.87 -10.82 -4.81
CA ILE A 147 11.19 -10.92 -4.18
C ILE A 147 11.17 -12.02 -3.13
N TRP A 148 10.29 -11.93 -2.14
CA TRP A 148 10.00 -13.02 -1.22
C TRP A 148 8.96 -13.95 -1.83
N THR A 149 9.25 -15.24 -1.86
CA THR A 149 8.33 -16.25 -2.42
C THR A 149 7.41 -16.77 -1.31
N PRO A 150 6.09 -16.60 -1.42
CA PRO A 150 5.16 -17.18 -0.46
C PRO A 150 5.17 -18.71 -0.53
N PRO A 151 4.73 -19.42 0.54
CA PRO A 151 4.72 -20.88 0.59
C PRO A 151 3.99 -21.53 -0.59
N ASP A 152 2.90 -20.91 -1.05
CA ASP A 152 2.08 -21.42 -2.15
C ASP A 152 2.53 -20.89 -3.53
N GLY A 153 3.59 -20.08 -3.58
CA GLY A 153 4.09 -19.44 -4.80
C GLY A 153 3.19 -18.30 -5.29
N GLY A 154 3.44 -17.82 -6.52
CA GLY A 154 2.61 -16.81 -7.19
C GLY A 154 2.90 -15.38 -6.76
N ASP A 155 2.06 -14.46 -7.25
CA ASP A 155 2.14 -13.02 -7.04
C ASP A 155 0.81 -12.43 -6.51
N GLU A 156 -0.07 -13.29 -5.98
CA GLU A 156 -1.39 -12.90 -5.48
C GLU A 156 -1.29 -12.20 -4.12
N ALA A 157 -1.96 -11.06 -4.00
CA ALA A 157 -2.05 -10.28 -2.77
C ALA A 157 -3.47 -10.35 -2.17
N LEU A 158 -3.95 -9.32 -1.46
CA LEU A 158 -5.22 -9.39 -0.73
C LEU A 158 -6.46 -9.19 -1.60
N GLY A 159 -6.35 -8.45 -2.71
CA GLY A 159 -7.48 -8.20 -3.62
C GLY A 159 -8.60 -7.34 -3.02
N LEU A 160 -8.26 -6.36 -2.19
CA LEU A 160 -9.23 -5.44 -1.59
C LEU A 160 -9.57 -4.26 -2.51
N VAL A 161 -8.83 -4.08 -3.59
CA VAL A 161 -9.11 -3.19 -4.71
C VAL A 161 -9.05 -3.98 -6.02
N GLU A 162 -9.73 -3.50 -7.08
CA GLU A 162 -9.87 -4.25 -8.33
C GLU A 162 -8.84 -3.83 -9.41
N PHE A 163 -7.69 -3.31 -8.99
CA PHE A 163 -6.61 -2.88 -9.88
C PHE A 163 -5.25 -3.21 -9.26
N SER A 164 -4.21 -3.26 -10.09
CA SER A 164 -2.83 -3.42 -9.65
C SER A 164 -2.07 -2.09 -9.72
N ILE A 165 -0.95 -1.98 -8.98
CA ILE A 165 -0.15 -0.76 -8.90
C ILE A 165 1.31 -1.07 -9.23
N PHE A 166 1.89 -0.31 -10.17
CA PHE A 166 3.33 -0.20 -10.42
C PHE A 166 3.83 1.10 -9.77
N PRO A 167 4.49 1.02 -8.61
CA PRO A 167 4.96 2.21 -7.90
C PRO A 167 6.29 2.71 -8.45
N HIS A 168 6.69 3.93 -8.05
CA HIS A 168 8.00 4.53 -8.33
C HIS A 168 8.33 4.63 -9.82
N VAL A 169 7.32 4.85 -10.67
CA VAL A 169 7.58 5.03 -12.10
C VAL A 169 8.43 6.29 -12.31
N GLU A 170 9.44 6.19 -13.19
CA GLU A 170 10.40 7.26 -13.53
C GLU A 170 11.21 7.79 -12.32
N HIS A 171 11.35 6.98 -11.23
CA HIS A 171 12.15 7.39 -10.08
C HIS A 171 13.65 7.39 -10.42
N PRO A 172 14.40 8.48 -10.10
CA PRO A 172 15.81 8.62 -10.52
C PRO A 172 16.75 7.55 -9.97
N ASP A 173 16.49 7.03 -8.77
CA ASP A 173 17.29 5.97 -8.14
C ASP A 173 16.86 4.55 -8.59
N LEU A 174 15.80 4.43 -9.39
CA LEU A 174 15.26 3.17 -9.90
C LEU A 174 15.17 3.20 -11.44
N PRO A 175 16.30 3.20 -12.15
CA PRO A 175 16.34 3.43 -13.60
C PRO A 175 15.60 2.36 -14.43
N THR A 176 15.26 1.23 -13.83
CA THR A 176 14.45 0.17 -14.47
C THR A 176 12.94 0.43 -14.38
N ASN A 177 12.48 1.31 -13.47
CA ASN A 177 11.07 1.61 -13.25
C ASN A 177 10.55 2.65 -14.25
N THR A 178 10.72 2.40 -15.54
CA THR A 178 10.26 3.29 -16.59
C THR A 178 8.79 3.07 -16.92
N MET A 179 8.14 4.04 -17.55
CA MET A 179 6.77 3.89 -18.06
C MET A 179 6.65 2.71 -19.03
N ALA A 180 7.69 2.47 -19.86
CA ALA A 180 7.74 1.32 -20.75
C ALA A 180 7.84 -0.03 -20.00
N ALA A 181 8.51 -0.06 -18.84
CA ALA A 181 8.51 -1.24 -17.97
C ALA A 181 7.13 -1.47 -17.35
N ALA A 182 6.49 -0.42 -16.86
CA ALA A 182 5.13 -0.49 -16.33
C ALA A 182 4.11 -0.99 -17.37
N GLU A 183 4.25 -0.59 -18.63
CA GLU A 183 3.39 -1.05 -19.72
C GLU A 183 3.57 -2.56 -20.01
N ARG A 184 4.80 -3.07 -20.01
CA ARG A 184 5.07 -4.52 -20.16
C ARG A 184 4.52 -5.31 -18.99
N TRP A 185 4.74 -4.83 -17.76
CA TRP A 185 4.20 -5.44 -16.54
C TRP A 185 2.67 -5.49 -16.56
N ALA A 186 2.01 -4.38 -16.89
CA ALA A 186 0.56 -4.29 -16.97
C ALA A 186 -0.02 -5.25 -18.04
N ALA A 187 0.69 -5.49 -19.14
CA ALA A 187 0.28 -6.44 -20.17
C ALA A 187 0.22 -7.89 -19.65
N GLY A 188 0.98 -8.23 -18.62
CA GLY A 188 0.94 -9.54 -17.95
C GLY A 188 -0.23 -9.73 -16.97
N LEU A 189 -0.95 -8.66 -16.63
CA LEU A 189 -2.04 -8.70 -15.66
C LEU A 189 -3.41 -8.83 -16.34
N SER A 190 -4.37 -9.39 -15.61
CA SER A 190 -5.72 -9.61 -16.14
C SER A 190 -6.68 -8.42 -15.94
N GLY A 191 -6.38 -7.53 -14.99
CA GLY A 191 -7.21 -6.38 -14.60
C GLY A 191 -6.61 -5.03 -14.96
N PRO A 192 -7.28 -3.93 -14.58
CA PRO A 192 -6.74 -2.58 -14.67
C PRO A 192 -5.45 -2.45 -13.86
N ALA A 193 -4.53 -1.60 -14.31
CA ALA A 193 -3.28 -1.36 -13.63
C ALA A 193 -2.88 0.12 -13.70
N TYR A 194 -2.42 0.67 -12.59
CA TYR A 194 -1.92 2.03 -12.50
C TYR A 194 -0.40 2.02 -12.38
N ALA A 195 0.30 2.79 -13.21
CA ALA A 195 1.66 3.20 -12.95
C ALA A 195 1.62 4.58 -12.29
N ILE A 196 2.25 4.73 -11.15
CA ILE A 196 2.27 5.97 -10.36
C ILE A 196 3.70 6.34 -9.97
N ASP A 197 4.01 7.61 -10.09
CA ASP A 197 5.26 8.18 -9.57
C ASP A 197 5.17 8.51 -8.07
N ASP A 198 6.23 9.08 -7.51
CA ASP A 198 6.30 9.40 -6.09
C ASP A 198 5.42 10.59 -5.67
N GLU A 199 4.90 11.36 -6.62
CA GLU A 199 3.99 12.48 -6.39
C GLU A 199 2.51 12.11 -6.61
N THR A 200 2.22 10.80 -6.70
CA THR A 200 0.88 10.27 -7.01
C THR A 200 0.38 9.29 -5.94
N ALA A 201 -0.89 9.40 -5.63
CA ALA A 201 -1.64 8.46 -4.78
C ALA A 201 -2.96 8.05 -5.45
N ILE A 202 -3.49 6.89 -5.06
CA ILE A 202 -4.82 6.44 -5.44
C ILE A 202 -5.68 6.41 -4.18
N LYS A 203 -6.70 7.25 -4.14
CA LYS A 203 -7.71 7.32 -3.09
C LYS A 203 -8.87 6.41 -3.46
N VAL A 204 -9.28 5.54 -2.52
CA VAL A 204 -10.43 4.66 -2.72
C VAL A 204 -11.38 4.80 -1.54
N VAL A 205 -12.64 5.09 -1.83
CA VAL A 205 -13.72 5.18 -0.85
C VAL A 205 -14.92 4.43 -1.39
N ASP A 206 -15.39 3.41 -0.68
CA ASP A 206 -16.55 2.60 -1.06
C ASP A 206 -16.51 2.11 -2.52
N GLY A 207 -15.30 1.66 -2.96
CA GLY A 207 -15.06 1.20 -4.33
C GLY A 207 -14.87 2.31 -5.36
N THR A 208 -15.11 3.57 -5.02
CA THR A 208 -14.85 4.71 -5.91
C THR A 208 -13.36 5.04 -5.91
N VAL A 209 -12.75 5.05 -7.10
CA VAL A 209 -11.32 5.30 -7.30
C VAL A 209 -11.09 6.72 -7.82
N GLU A 210 -10.21 7.45 -7.15
CA GLU A 210 -9.76 8.80 -7.53
C GLU A 210 -8.22 8.82 -7.55
N VAL A 211 -7.63 9.33 -8.62
CA VAL A 211 -6.18 9.59 -8.66
C VAL A 211 -5.90 11.00 -8.16
N VAL A 212 -5.05 11.10 -7.14
CA VAL A 212 -4.57 12.35 -6.54
C VAL A 212 -3.11 12.51 -6.90
N SER A 213 -2.76 13.53 -7.69
CA SER A 213 -1.41 13.63 -8.25
C SER A 213 -0.98 15.07 -8.51
N GLU A 214 0.28 15.37 -8.19
CA GLU A 214 1.02 16.53 -8.67
C GLU A 214 2.16 16.11 -9.63
N GLY A 215 2.21 14.84 -9.99
CA GLY A 215 3.21 14.21 -10.84
C GLY A 215 2.62 13.49 -12.06
N HIS A 216 3.17 12.33 -12.35
CA HIS A 216 2.85 11.55 -13.55
C HIS A 216 2.30 10.17 -13.20
N TRP A 217 1.23 9.80 -13.88
CA TRP A 217 0.63 8.47 -13.74
C TRP A 217 0.01 8.01 -15.07
N LYS A 218 -0.24 6.71 -15.16
CA LYS A 218 -0.93 6.12 -16.30
C LYS A 218 -1.84 4.96 -15.86
N LEU A 219 -3.07 4.94 -16.36
CA LEU A 219 -3.97 3.80 -16.23
C LEU A 219 -3.86 2.94 -17.48
N PHE A 220 -3.58 1.66 -17.29
CA PHE A 220 -3.65 0.62 -18.31
C PHE A 220 -4.95 -0.15 -18.14
N THR A 221 -5.78 -0.15 -19.20
CA THR A 221 -6.99 -0.96 -19.29
C THR A 221 -6.86 -1.90 -20.47
N ARG A 222 -7.27 -3.16 -20.33
CA ARG A 222 -7.41 -4.01 -21.51
C ARG A 222 -8.54 -3.43 -22.38
N SER A 223 -8.23 -3.06 -23.61
CA SER A 223 -9.26 -2.88 -24.62
C SER A 223 -10.02 -4.20 -24.75
N ALA A 224 -11.34 -4.16 -24.57
CA ALA A 224 -12.17 -5.32 -24.84
C ALA A 224 -11.88 -5.79 -26.25
N VAL A 225 -11.26 -6.95 -26.40
CA VAL A 225 -11.10 -7.60 -27.70
C VAL A 225 -12.52 -7.94 -28.13
N ALA A 226 -13.03 -7.20 -29.15
CA ALA A 226 -14.27 -7.55 -29.80
C ALA A 226 -14.09 -8.97 -30.35
N THR A 227 -14.79 -9.94 -29.77
CA THR A 227 -14.94 -11.26 -30.35
C THR A 227 -15.84 -11.09 -31.55
N GLU A 228 -15.26 -10.83 -32.73
CA GLU A 228 -15.95 -11.05 -33.98
C GLU A 228 -16.16 -12.55 -34.15
N SER A 229 -17.33 -13.03 -33.80
CA SER A 229 -17.81 -14.33 -34.24
C SER A 229 -18.29 -14.18 -35.68
N GLY A 230 -17.43 -14.50 -36.63
CA GLY A 230 -17.83 -14.70 -38.03
C GLY A 230 -18.59 -16.02 -38.16
N TYR A 231 -19.77 -15.95 -38.70
CA TYR A 231 -20.50 -17.09 -39.26
C TYR A 231 -19.97 -17.43 -40.65
#